data_0ec28fe0bfb6a93390247e095b3baf1f
#
_entry.id   0ec28fe0bfb6a93390247e095b3baf1f
#
_cell.length_a   1.000
_cell.length_b   1.000
_cell.length_c   1.000
_cell.angle_alpha   90.00
_cell.angle_beta   90.00
_cell.angle_gamma   90.00
#
_symmetry.space_group_name_H-M   'P 1'
#
loop_
_entity.id
_entity.type
_entity.pdbx_description
1 polymer ?
#
loop_
_entity_poly.entity_id
_entity_poly.type
_entity_poly.pdbx_seq_one_letter_code
_entity_poly.pdbx_strand_id
1 'polypeptide(L)'
;MRLSQLIVLGVLLGLGAGWWLRRDVAQPVAVAQPAPQPAVAATPVKAPAAPQVDAAPSASVAPSANAGDTPTGLLLPVQGIEASQLRDTFTDARSEGRVHDAIDIMADAGTPVLAVADGTVEKLFDSERGGLTIYQFEPSGRWCYYYAHLQRYADGLAEKKVIKRGEVIGYVGSTGNASAEAPHLHFEVHVLGPERQWWKGESINPYPLLRAGG
;
A
#
# COMPACT_ATOMS: atom_id res chain seq x y z
N MET A 1 17.00 -72.81 -15.04
CA MET A 1 17.79 -73.52 -14.04
C MET A 1 17.66 -72.70 -12.78
N ARG A 2 16.88 -73.21 -11.80
CA ARG A 2 17.28 -73.91 -10.58
C ARG A 2 17.99 -72.87 -9.65
N LEU A 3 17.73 -72.70 -8.37
CA LEU A 3 16.95 -73.41 -7.34
C LEU A 3 17.03 -72.53 -6.09
N SER A 4 15.93 -72.27 -5.40
CA SER A 4 15.54 -72.91 -4.15
C SER A 4 16.21 -72.40 -2.86
N GLN A 5 15.36 -71.87 -1.98
CA GLN A 5 15.16 -72.26 -0.59
C GLN A 5 16.21 -71.76 0.41
N LEU A 6 15.97 -71.46 1.67
CA LEU A 6 15.01 -71.95 2.68
C LEU A 6 14.94 -70.97 3.87
N ILE A 7 13.82 -70.93 4.46
CA ILE A 7 13.37 -70.54 5.77
C ILE A 7 14.30 -71.04 6.93
N VAL A 8 14.51 -70.20 7.95
CA VAL A 8 14.58 -70.68 9.33
C VAL A 8 13.94 -69.67 10.28
N LEU A 9 12.97 -70.16 10.97
CA LEU A 9 12.24 -69.61 12.09
C LEU A 9 13.09 -69.72 13.37
N GLY A 10 13.14 -68.68 14.18
CA GLY A 10 13.81 -68.76 15.50
C GLY A 10 13.08 -67.87 16.51
N VAL A 11 12.12 -68.48 17.17
CA VAL A 11 11.48 -67.97 18.40
C VAL A 11 12.42 -68.20 19.56
N LEU A 12 12.77 -67.15 20.31
CA LEU A 12 13.23 -67.32 21.69
C LEU A 12 12.62 -66.21 22.56
N LEU A 13 11.78 -66.68 23.46
CA LEU A 13 11.28 -66.01 24.63
C LEU A 13 12.43 -65.78 25.63
N GLY A 14 12.56 -64.49 26.04
CA GLY A 14 13.45 -64.14 27.14
C GLY A 14 12.73 -63.19 28.10
N LEU A 15 12.22 -63.75 29.19
CA LEU A 15 11.72 -63.00 30.34
C LEU A 15 12.91 -62.28 31.03
N GLY A 16 12.84 -60.97 31.16
CA GLY A 16 13.74 -60.19 31.97
C GLY A 16 12.99 -59.12 32.71
N ALA A 17 12.60 -59.43 33.94
CA ALA A 17 12.10 -58.43 34.89
C ALA A 17 13.27 -57.54 35.33
N GLY A 18 13.06 -56.25 35.34
CA GLY A 18 14.10 -55.39 35.85
C GLY A 18 13.81 -53.89 35.88
N TRP A 19 13.31 -53.41 36.98
CA TRP A 19 13.53 -52.11 37.55
C TRP A 19 12.91 -50.87 36.89
N TRP A 20 11.75 -50.52 37.34
CA TRP A 20 11.17 -49.21 37.34
C TRP A 20 11.95 -48.28 38.26
N LEU A 21 12.89 -47.53 37.74
CA LEU A 21 13.38 -46.30 38.35
C LEU A 21 12.42 -45.20 37.99
N ARG A 22 11.53 -44.86 38.90
CA ARG A 22 10.75 -43.62 38.84
C ARG A 22 11.73 -42.46 38.89
N ARG A 23 11.99 -41.84 37.76
CA ARG A 23 12.47 -40.44 37.73
C ARG A 23 11.23 -39.55 37.83
N ASP A 24 11.07 -38.94 38.97
CA ASP A 24 10.17 -37.81 39.12
C ASP A 24 10.69 -36.69 38.23
N VAL A 25 10.19 -36.64 37.01
CA VAL A 25 10.33 -35.47 36.14
C VAL A 25 9.32 -34.49 36.69
N ALA A 26 9.83 -33.48 37.42
CA ALA A 26 9.04 -32.34 37.81
C ALA A 26 8.35 -31.76 36.58
N GLN A 27 7.03 -31.80 36.58
CA GLN A 27 6.24 -31.16 35.54
C GLN A 27 6.49 -29.66 35.60
N PRO A 28 6.75 -29.01 34.45
CA PRO A 28 6.82 -27.57 34.44
C PRO A 28 5.47 -27.01 34.88
N VAL A 29 5.51 -26.18 35.91
CA VAL A 29 4.36 -25.40 36.36
C VAL A 29 3.83 -24.63 35.19
N ALA A 30 2.63 -24.96 34.72
CA ALA A 30 1.92 -24.19 33.71
C ALA A 30 1.70 -22.78 34.28
N VAL A 31 2.46 -21.83 33.76
CA VAL A 31 2.18 -20.42 34.00
C VAL A 31 0.81 -20.17 33.36
N ALA A 32 -0.19 -19.94 34.21
CA ALA A 32 -1.52 -19.61 33.78
C ALA A 32 -1.42 -18.34 32.91
N GLN A 33 -1.74 -18.50 31.63
CA GLN A 33 -1.96 -17.33 30.77
C GLN A 33 -3.12 -16.54 31.37
N PRO A 34 -2.97 -15.22 31.53
CA PRO A 34 -4.12 -14.39 31.93
C PRO A 34 -5.22 -14.57 30.89
N ALA A 35 -6.43 -14.83 31.36
CA ALA A 35 -7.61 -14.92 30.53
C ALA A 35 -7.71 -13.69 29.62
N PRO A 36 -8.10 -13.86 28.34
CA PRO A 36 -8.31 -12.73 27.46
C PRO A 36 -9.35 -11.81 28.11
N GLN A 37 -8.95 -10.58 28.40
CA GLN A 37 -9.88 -9.55 28.81
C GLN A 37 -10.90 -9.36 27.69
N PRO A 38 -12.20 -9.25 27.99
CA PRO A 38 -13.17 -8.95 26.96
C PRO A 38 -12.76 -7.63 26.31
N ALA A 39 -12.52 -7.69 24.99
CA ALA A 39 -12.31 -6.51 24.19
C ALA A 39 -13.50 -5.58 24.42
N VAL A 40 -13.25 -4.43 25.05
CA VAL A 40 -14.22 -3.35 25.05
C VAL A 40 -14.48 -3.05 23.59
N ALA A 41 -15.67 -3.39 23.14
CA ALA A 41 -16.15 -3.03 21.83
C ALA A 41 -16.06 -1.51 21.73
N ALA A 42 -15.05 -1.03 21.03
CA ALA A 42 -15.05 0.35 20.60
C ALA A 42 -16.27 0.49 19.68
N THR A 43 -17.27 1.18 20.14
CA THR A 43 -18.37 1.63 19.31
C THR A 43 -17.74 2.37 18.14
N PRO A 44 -18.04 1.99 16.88
CA PRO A 44 -17.56 2.75 15.73
C PRO A 44 -18.17 4.15 15.85
N VAL A 45 -17.33 5.13 16.19
CA VAL A 45 -17.69 6.53 15.98
C VAL A 45 -17.82 6.66 14.48
N LYS A 46 -19.07 6.72 14.04
CA LYS A 46 -19.41 7.01 12.65
C LYS A 46 -18.76 8.34 12.30
N ALA A 47 -17.64 8.26 11.59
CA ALA A 47 -17.04 9.44 10.98
C ALA A 47 -18.14 10.13 10.16
N PRO A 48 -18.22 11.47 10.19
CA PRO A 48 -19.15 12.18 9.32
C PRO A 48 -18.84 11.74 7.89
N ALA A 49 -19.85 11.25 7.19
CA ALA A 49 -19.76 10.88 5.80
C ALA A 49 -19.16 12.08 5.04
N ALA A 50 -17.98 11.91 4.47
CA ALA A 50 -17.51 12.85 3.47
C ALA A 50 -18.59 12.93 2.40
N PRO A 51 -18.96 14.11 1.89
CA PRO A 51 -19.93 14.22 0.84
C PRO A 51 -19.45 13.35 -0.33
N GLN A 52 -20.27 12.36 -0.70
CA GLN A 52 -20.11 11.71 -2.00
C GLN A 52 -20.36 12.80 -3.03
N VAL A 53 -19.29 13.33 -3.58
CA VAL A 53 -19.38 14.19 -4.75
C VAL A 53 -19.66 13.26 -5.92
N ASP A 54 -20.94 13.16 -6.30
CA ASP A 54 -21.33 12.67 -7.61
C ASP A 54 -20.48 13.45 -8.62
N ALA A 55 -19.66 12.71 -9.37
CA ALA A 55 -18.87 13.28 -10.44
C ALA A 55 -19.83 13.86 -11.48
N ALA A 56 -19.99 15.17 -11.45
CA ALA A 56 -20.56 15.88 -12.59
C ALA A 56 -19.66 15.60 -13.80
N PRO A 57 -20.24 15.46 -15.01
CA PRO A 57 -19.45 15.25 -16.20
C PRO A 57 -18.51 16.46 -16.37
N SER A 58 -17.22 16.23 -16.17
CA SER A 58 -16.19 17.24 -16.47
C SER A 58 -16.22 17.51 -17.96
N ALA A 59 -16.80 18.64 -18.32
CA ALA A 59 -16.52 19.23 -19.63
C ALA A 59 -15.02 19.59 -19.62
N SER A 60 -14.24 18.80 -20.35
CA SER A 60 -12.83 19.04 -20.60
C SER A 60 -12.68 20.40 -21.31
N VAL A 61 -12.45 21.43 -20.53
CA VAL A 61 -11.79 22.65 -21.02
C VAL A 61 -10.36 22.54 -20.51
N ALA A 62 -9.47 22.06 -21.35
CA ALA A 62 -8.04 22.05 -21.06
C ALA A 62 -7.59 23.50 -20.83
N PRO A 63 -7.19 23.91 -19.61
CA PRO A 63 -6.45 25.16 -19.47
C PRO A 63 -5.06 24.89 -20.05
N SER A 64 -4.64 25.72 -20.97
CA SER A 64 -3.24 25.79 -21.39
C SER A 64 -2.40 26.13 -20.17
N ALA A 65 -1.87 25.11 -19.49
CA ALA A 65 -0.84 25.32 -18.50
C ALA A 65 0.36 25.95 -19.23
N ASN A 66 0.67 27.19 -18.88
CA ASN A 66 1.89 27.85 -19.34
C ASN A 66 3.07 26.98 -18.90
N ALA A 67 4.05 26.78 -19.78
CA ALA A 67 5.21 25.90 -19.56
C ALA A 67 6.09 26.26 -18.33
N GLY A 68 5.76 27.33 -17.60
CA GLY A 68 6.37 27.72 -16.32
C GLY A 68 5.59 27.26 -15.08
N ASP A 69 4.50 26.54 -15.26
CA ASP A 69 3.46 26.31 -14.23
C ASP A 69 3.32 24.84 -13.83
N THR A 70 4.33 24.01 -14.08
CA THR A 70 4.34 22.59 -13.68
C THR A 70 5.40 22.35 -12.61
N PRO A 71 5.15 21.42 -11.66
CA PRO A 71 6.17 21.07 -10.67
C PRO A 71 7.36 20.43 -11.38
N THR A 72 8.58 20.80 -10.95
CA THR A 72 9.83 20.30 -11.54
C THR A 72 10.62 19.49 -10.52
N GLY A 73 11.50 18.59 -11.00
CA GLY A 73 12.41 17.84 -10.14
C GLY A 73 11.71 16.82 -9.25
N LEU A 74 10.55 16.30 -9.66
CA LEU A 74 9.87 15.25 -8.92
C LEU A 74 10.72 13.96 -8.91
N LEU A 75 10.82 13.33 -7.73
CA LEU A 75 11.40 12.00 -7.60
C LEU A 75 10.42 10.94 -8.09
N LEU A 76 10.94 9.84 -8.62
CA LEU A 76 10.11 8.65 -8.87
C LEU A 76 9.52 8.13 -7.55
N PRO A 77 8.20 7.99 -7.44
CA PRO A 77 7.53 7.71 -6.16
C PRO A 77 7.63 6.25 -5.69
N VAL A 78 8.24 5.36 -6.48
CA VAL A 78 8.40 3.94 -6.12
C VAL A 78 9.88 3.60 -6.14
N GLN A 79 10.38 3.08 -5.02
CA GLN A 79 11.78 2.72 -4.88
C GLN A 79 12.19 1.63 -5.88
N GLY A 80 13.33 1.82 -6.54
CA GLY A 80 13.90 0.84 -7.47
C GLY A 80 13.26 0.84 -8.86
N ILE A 81 12.28 1.72 -9.14
CA ILE A 81 11.72 1.91 -10.48
C ILE A 81 12.50 3.00 -11.21
N GLU A 82 12.79 2.75 -12.48
CA GLU A 82 13.46 3.70 -13.37
C GLU A 82 12.44 4.40 -14.29
N ALA A 83 12.76 5.60 -14.75
CA ALA A 83 11.92 6.38 -15.65
C ALA A 83 11.55 5.65 -16.96
N SER A 84 12.42 4.74 -17.42
CA SER A 84 12.20 3.88 -18.59
C SER A 84 11.08 2.86 -18.41
N GLN A 85 10.76 2.49 -17.16
CA GLN A 85 9.72 1.51 -16.81
C GLN A 85 8.32 2.14 -16.69
N LEU A 86 8.25 3.48 -16.63
CA LEU A 86 6.97 4.18 -16.58
C LEU A 86 6.21 4.02 -17.89
N ARG A 87 4.89 3.92 -17.78
CA ARG A 87 3.95 3.96 -18.89
C ARG A 87 3.02 5.15 -18.72
N ASP A 88 2.72 5.82 -19.82
CA ASP A 88 1.71 6.87 -19.83
C ASP A 88 0.31 6.23 -19.90
N THR A 89 -0.34 6.15 -18.75
CA THR A 89 -1.70 5.62 -18.61
C THR A 89 -2.70 6.74 -18.30
N PHE A 90 -2.29 8.00 -18.40
CA PHE A 90 -3.09 9.16 -17.98
C PHE A 90 -4.45 9.25 -18.67
N THR A 91 -4.48 8.97 -19.97
CA THR A 91 -5.71 9.04 -20.79
C THR A 91 -6.42 7.70 -20.95
N ASP A 92 -5.98 6.66 -20.23
CA ASP A 92 -6.59 5.34 -20.33
C ASP A 92 -8.07 5.39 -19.91
N ALA A 93 -8.91 4.72 -20.68
CA ALA A 93 -10.32 4.60 -20.35
C ALA A 93 -10.54 3.75 -19.10
N ARG A 94 -11.41 4.21 -18.23
CA ARG A 94 -11.86 3.49 -17.04
C ARG A 94 -13.35 3.16 -17.15
N SER A 95 -13.86 2.36 -16.21
CA SER A 95 -15.29 2.04 -16.16
C SER A 95 -16.15 3.30 -16.06
N GLU A 96 -17.37 3.23 -16.54
CA GLU A 96 -18.37 4.32 -16.47
C GLU A 96 -17.99 5.57 -17.29
N GLY A 97 -17.17 5.41 -18.34
CA GLY A 97 -16.78 6.52 -19.22
C GLY A 97 -15.80 7.53 -18.62
N ARG A 98 -15.19 7.20 -17.48
CA ARG A 98 -14.16 8.03 -16.86
C ARG A 98 -12.82 7.86 -17.57
N VAL A 99 -11.95 8.84 -17.40
CA VAL A 99 -10.53 8.78 -17.76
C VAL A 99 -9.73 8.42 -16.51
N HIS A 100 -8.53 7.91 -16.68
CA HIS A 100 -7.68 7.50 -15.56
C HIS A 100 -7.19 8.68 -14.74
N ASP A 101 -6.75 9.76 -15.40
CA ASP A 101 -6.26 11.01 -14.79
C ASP A 101 -5.06 10.81 -13.86
N ALA A 102 -4.33 9.71 -14.03
CA ALA A 102 -3.22 9.25 -13.21
C ALA A 102 -2.20 8.43 -14.02
N ILE A 103 -1.13 8.01 -13.38
CA ILE A 103 -0.33 6.89 -13.87
C ILE A 103 -0.29 5.75 -12.86
N ASP A 104 -0.32 4.53 -13.39
CA ASP A 104 -0.15 3.30 -12.60
C ASP A 104 1.31 2.84 -12.72
N ILE A 105 2.01 2.80 -11.59
CA ILE A 105 3.41 2.38 -11.50
C ILE A 105 3.45 0.98 -10.89
N MET A 106 3.69 -0.02 -11.73
CA MET A 106 3.70 -1.42 -11.33
C MET A 106 4.93 -1.72 -10.48
N ALA A 107 4.69 -2.33 -9.31
CA ALA A 107 5.74 -2.82 -8.42
C ALA A 107 5.16 -3.86 -7.46
N ASP A 108 6.02 -4.71 -6.90
CA ASP A 108 5.61 -5.72 -5.93
C ASP A 108 4.99 -5.08 -4.68
N ALA A 109 3.99 -5.75 -4.11
CA ALA A 109 3.40 -5.33 -2.84
C ALA A 109 4.48 -5.25 -1.75
N GLY A 110 4.45 -4.17 -0.96
CA GLY A 110 5.46 -3.89 0.05
C GLY A 110 6.66 -3.09 -0.44
N THR A 111 6.77 -2.79 -1.74
CA THR A 111 7.81 -1.88 -2.25
C THR A 111 7.62 -0.48 -1.64
N PRO A 112 8.69 0.16 -1.13
CA PRO A 112 8.57 1.50 -0.54
C PRO A 112 8.06 2.56 -1.52
N VAL A 113 7.11 3.37 -1.05
CA VAL A 113 6.61 4.57 -1.73
C VAL A 113 7.27 5.79 -1.12
N LEU A 114 7.81 6.64 -1.97
CA LEU A 114 8.62 7.81 -1.61
C LEU A 114 7.85 9.11 -1.88
N ALA A 115 8.03 10.10 -1.01
CA ALA A 115 7.57 11.46 -1.28
C ALA A 115 8.28 12.03 -2.51
N VAL A 116 7.54 12.44 -3.52
CA VAL A 116 8.10 12.96 -4.79
C VAL A 116 8.81 14.30 -4.64
N ALA A 117 8.48 15.06 -3.60
CA ALA A 117 9.00 16.38 -3.29
C ALA A 117 8.94 16.63 -1.77
N ASP A 118 9.53 17.73 -1.31
CA ASP A 118 9.27 18.25 0.04
C ASP A 118 7.78 18.63 0.16
N GLY A 119 7.22 18.52 1.36
CA GLY A 119 5.83 18.90 1.57
C GLY A 119 5.28 18.52 2.93
N THR A 120 3.96 18.50 3.01
CA THR A 120 3.21 18.15 4.22
C THR A 120 2.16 17.11 3.87
N VAL A 121 2.02 16.08 4.70
CA VAL A 121 0.90 15.14 4.62
C VAL A 121 -0.38 15.90 4.97
N GLU A 122 -1.18 16.20 3.97
CA GLU A 122 -2.43 16.94 4.19
C GLU A 122 -3.52 16.03 4.69
N LYS A 123 -3.66 14.85 4.08
CA LYS A 123 -4.71 13.89 4.45
C LYS A 123 -4.23 12.46 4.30
N LEU A 124 -4.59 11.62 5.26
CA LEU A 124 -4.58 10.17 5.17
C LEU A 124 -6.04 9.71 5.04
N PHE A 125 -6.34 8.97 4.00
CA PHE A 125 -7.73 8.62 3.72
C PHE A 125 -7.83 7.17 3.25
N ASP A 126 -8.93 6.52 3.62
CA ASP A 126 -9.27 5.18 3.15
C ASP A 126 -10.61 5.25 2.42
N SER A 127 -10.63 4.85 1.17
CA SER A 127 -11.81 4.91 0.32
C SER A 127 -12.05 3.59 -0.41
N GLU A 128 -13.27 3.38 -0.80
CA GLU A 128 -13.69 2.20 -1.56
C GLU A 128 -12.91 2.02 -2.88
N ARG A 129 -12.55 3.13 -3.54
CA ARG A 129 -11.81 3.13 -4.80
C ARG A 129 -10.30 3.15 -4.59
N GLY A 130 -9.79 4.16 -3.93
CA GLY A 130 -8.36 4.36 -3.76
C GLY A 130 -7.71 3.47 -2.70
N GLY A 131 -8.51 2.84 -1.82
CA GLY A 131 -7.99 2.16 -0.65
C GLY A 131 -7.26 3.13 0.27
N LEU A 132 -6.17 2.69 0.88
CA LEU A 132 -5.32 3.55 1.69
C LEU A 132 -4.57 4.54 0.81
N THR A 133 -4.76 5.84 1.09
CA THR A 133 -4.25 6.93 0.26
C THR A 133 -3.56 8.01 1.07
N ILE A 134 -2.62 8.71 0.43
CA ILE A 134 -1.93 9.88 0.98
C ILE A 134 -2.17 11.05 0.05
N TYR A 135 -2.54 12.20 0.60
CA TYR A 135 -2.53 13.48 -0.08
C TYR A 135 -1.40 14.32 0.52
N GLN A 136 -0.44 14.68 -0.31
CA GLN A 136 0.71 15.50 0.06
C GLN A 136 0.59 16.87 -0.58
N PHE A 137 0.61 17.94 0.21
CA PHE A 137 0.72 19.30 -0.31
C PHE A 137 2.19 19.69 -0.44
N GLU A 138 2.54 20.26 -1.57
CA GLU A 138 3.81 20.92 -1.81
C GLU A 138 3.86 22.25 -1.03
N PRO A 139 5.05 22.79 -0.67
CA PRO A 139 5.17 23.95 0.22
C PRO A 139 4.43 25.21 -0.22
N SER A 140 4.26 25.46 -1.54
CA SER A 140 3.46 26.60 -2.03
C SER A 140 1.96 26.39 -1.84
N GLY A 141 1.54 25.13 -1.66
CA GLY A 141 0.14 24.74 -1.60
C GLY A 141 -0.59 24.88 -2.93
N ARG A 142 0.15 24.95 -4.04
CA ARG A 142 -0.40 24.95 -5.39
C ARG A 142 -0.60 23.54 -5.93
N TRP A 143 0.27 22.60 -5.49
CA TRP A 143 0.29 21.24 -5.97
C TRP A 143 -0.09 20.27 -4.86
N CYS A 144 -0.89 19.27 -5.24
CA CYS A 144 -1.17 18.11 -4.41
C CYS A 144 -0.71 16.85 -5.13
N TYR A 145 0.03 16.01 -4.43
CA TYR A 145 0.43 14.70 -4.89
C TYR A 145 -0.42 13.65 -4.20
N TYR A 146 -1.02 12.76 -4.99
CA TYR A 146 -1.90 11.72 -4.51
C TYR A 146 -1.28 10.35 -4.76
N TYR A 147 -1.28 9.54 -3.71
CA TYR A 147 -0.73 8.18 -3.72
C TYR A 147 -1.82 7.23 -3.25
N ALA A 148 -2.18 6.22 -4.07
CA ALA A 148 -3.28 5.31 -3.74
C ALA A 148 -2.91 3.84 -3.87
N HIS A 149 -3.85 2.98 -3.48
CA HIS A 149 -3.74 1.52 -3.40
C HIS A 149 -2.66 1.04 -2.45
N LEU A 150 -2.28 1.84 -1.45
CA LEU A 150 -1.20 1.51 -0.53
C LEU A 150 -1.54 0.28 0.31
N GLN A 151 -0.55 -0.57 0.58
CA GLN A 151 -0.66 -1.68 1.50
C GLN A 151 -0.79 -1.18 2.96
N ARG A 152 0.04 -0.19 3.30
CA ARG A 152 0.08 0.48 4.61
C ARG A 152 0.82 1.81 4.50
N TYR A 153 0.61 2.68 5.46
CA TYR A 153 1.44 3.87 5.65
C TYR A 153 2.80 3.51 6.25
N ALA A 154 3.78 4.40 6.10
CA ALA A 154 5.04 4.30 6.81
C ALA A 154 4.83 4.54 8.32
N ASP A 155 5.68 3.91 9.14
CA ASP A 155 5.59 4.04 10.59
C ASP A 155 5.78 5.50 11.02
N GLY A 156 4.89 6.00 11.86
CA GLY A 156 4.90 7.39 12.31
C GLY A 156 4.48 8.42 11.27
N LEU A 157 3.93 8.00 10.11
CA LEU A 157 3.27 8.93 9.20
C LEU A 157 1.95 9.41 9.81
N ALA A 158 1.71 10.71 9.79
CA ALA A 158 0.51 11.32 10.33
C ALA A 158 0.11 12.54 9.50
N GLU A 159 -1.16 12.92 9.54
CA GLU A 159 -1.63 14.17 8.95
C GLU A 159 -0.87 15.36 9.56
N LYS A 160 -0.57 16.34 8.73
CA LYS A 160 0.21 17.55 9.04
C LYS A 160 1.70 17.31 9.32
N LYS A 161 2.19 16.07 9.18
CA LYS A 161 3.62 15.81 9.23
C LYS A 161 4.32 16.44 8.03
N VAL A 162 5.38 17.19 8.30
CA VAL A 162 6.30 17.65 7.24
C VAL A 162 7.16 16.47 6.80
N ILE A 163 7.22 16.22 5.52
CA ILE A 163 7.98 15.15 4.87
C ILE A 163 8.96 15.72 3.87
N LYS A 164 10.04 14.97 3.64
CA LYS A 164 11.10 15.36 2.71
C LYS A 164 11.06 14.53 1.43
N ARG A 165 11.46 15.13 0.33
CA ARG A 165 11.65 14.43 -0.94
C ARG A 165 12.50 13.16 -0.71
N GLY A 166 11.99 12.01 -1.13
CA GLY A 166 12.63 10.71 -0.94
C GLY A 166 12.37 10.04 0.41
N GLU A 167 11.63 10.67 1.32
CA GLU A 167 11.19 10.02 2.56
C GLU A 167 10.18 8.91 2.23
N VAL A 168 10.33 7.74 2.88
CA VAL A 168 9.35 6.65 2.74
C VAL A 168 8.07 7.07 3.45
N ILE A 169 6.97 7.11 2.71
CA ILE A 169 5.65 7.52 3.21
C ILE A 169 4.63 6.38 3.25
N GLY A 170 4.89 5.29 2.55
CA GLY A 170 4.01 4.13 2.49
C GLY A 170 4.63 2.98 1.70
N TYR A 171 3.79 2.02 1.38
CA TYR A 171 4.23 0.82 0.65
C TYR A 171 3.20 0.45 -0.40
N VAL A 172 3.66 0.06 -1.57
CA VAL A 172 2.81 -0.40 -2.69
C VAL A 172 1.91 -1.53 -2.24
N GLY A 173 0.67 -1.49 -2.66
CA GLY A 173 -0.32 -2.52 -2.36
C GLY A 173 -1.33 -2.70 -3.48
N SER A 174 -2.49 -3.14 -3.08
CA SER A 174 -3.65 -3.36 -3.95
C SER A 174 -4.97 -3.11 -3.19
N THR A 175 -4.95 -2.16 -2.24
CA THR A 175 -6.16 -1.79 -1.50
C THR A 175 -7.15 -1.02 -2.37
N GLY A 176 -8.39 -0.90 -1.92
CA GLY A 176 -9.46 -0.30 -2.71
C GLY A 176 -9.91 -1.20 -3.84
N ASN A 177 -10.05 -0.65 -5.04
CA ASN A 177 -10.50 -1.38 -6.23
C ASN A 177 -9.36 -1.94 -7.10
N ALA A 178 -8.09 -1.86 -6.65
CA ALA A 178 -6.97 -2.44 -7.37
C ALA A 178 -6.99 -3.98 -7.32
N SER A 179 -6.51 -4.62 -8.39
CA SER A 179 -6.40 -6.07 -8.42
C SER A 179 -5.29 -6.56 -7.49
N ALA A 180 -5.58 -7.55 -6.66
CA ALA A 180 -4.58 -8.20 -5.81
C ALA A 180 -3.46 -8.89 -6.61
N GLU A 181 -3.73 -9.24 -7.87
CA GLU A 181 -2.80 -9.92 -8.77
C GLU A 181 -1.89 -8.93 -9.52
N ALA A 182 -2.18 -7.64 -9.43
CA ALA A 182 -1.44 -6.58 -10.10
C ALA A 182 -1.20 -5.39 -9.15
N PRO A 183 -0.38 -5.56 -8.10
CA PRO A 183 -0.05 -4.48 -7.19
C PRO A 183 0.62 -3.32 -7.93
N HIS A 184 0.24 -2.10 -7.58
CA HIS A 184 0.80 -0.90 -8.21
C HIS A 184 0.59 0.32 -7.30
N LEU A 185 1.36 1.36 -7.55
CA LEU A 185 1.06 2.68 -7.06
C LEU A 185 0.25 3.42 -8.11
N HIS A 186 -0.96 3.84 -7.78
CA HIS A 186 -1.71 4.83 -8.54
C HIS A 186 -1.29 6.23 -8.07
N PHE A 187 -0.78 7.05 -8.99
CA PHE A 187 -0.17 8.34 -8.68
C PHE A 187 -0.77 9.46 -9.51
N GLU A 188 -1.21 10.53 -8.83
CA GLU A 188 -1.76 11.72 -9.47
C GLU A 188 -1.01 12.98 -9.03
N VAL A 189 -1.03 13.99 -9.89
CA VAL A 189 -0.60 15.36 -9.60
C VAL A 189 -1.76 16.30 -9.86
N HIS A 190 -2.18 17.04 -8.84
CA HIS A 190 -3.29 17.98 -8.92
C HIS A 190 -2.82 19.42 -8.80
N VAL A 191 -3.37 20.30 -9.63
CA VAL A 191 -3.36 21.75 -9.43
C VAL A 191 -4.50 22.10 -8.48
N LEU A 192 -4.17 22.69 -7.34
CA LEU A 192 -5.18 23.10 -6.36
C LEU A 192 -5.73 24.48 -6.69
N GLY A 193 -7.04 24.66 -6.46
CA GLY A 193 -7.66 25.97 -6.44
C GLY A 193 -7.25 26.80 -5.20
N PRO A 194 -7.69 28.07 -5.14
CA PRO A 194 -7.33 28.97 -4.05
C PRO A 194 -7.79 28.48 -2.66
N GLU A 195 -8.83 27.65 -2.61
CA GLU A 195 -9.35 27.06 -1.36
C GLU A 195 -8.47 25.92 -0.83
N ARG A 196 -7.52 25.43 -1.65
CA ARG A 196 -6.59 24.34 -1.30
C ARG A 196 -7.28 23.12 -0.70
N GLN A 197 -8.38 22.69 -1.33
CA GLN A 197 -9.14 21.52 -0.90
C GLN A 197 -8.46 20.26 -1.47
N TRP A 198 -7.99 19.36 -0.60
CA TRP A 198 -7.27 18.13 -1.00
C TRP A 198 -8.09 17.20 -1.90
N TRP A 199 -9.42 17.27 -1.82
CA TRP A 199 -10.35 16.46 -2.62
C TRP A 199 -10.81 17.14 -3.91
N LYS A 200 -10.29 18.34 -4.21
CA LYS A 200 -10.72 19.13 -5.35
C LYS A 200 -9.51 19.78 -6.01
N GLY A 201 -9.05 19.17 -7.07
CA GLY A 201 -7.96 19.68 -7.88
C GLY A 201 -8.16 19.29 -9.33
N GLU A 202 -7.42 19.91 -10.23
CA GLU A 202 -7.37 19.51 -11.62
C GLU A 202 -6.16 18.62 -11.83
N SER A 203 -6.39 17.39 -12.33
CA SER A 203 -5.31 16.44 -12.59
C SER A 203 -4.49 16.87 -13.81
N ILE A 204 -3.19 16.79 -13.69
CA ILE A 204 -2.25 16.96 -14.80
C ILE A 204 -1.44 15.68 -14.99
N ASN A 205 -1.04 15.39 -16.22
CA ASN A 205 -0.33 14.15 -16.53
C ASN A 205 1.01 14.05 -15.77
N PRO A 206 1.18 13.08 -14.83
CA PRO A 206 2.41 12.91 -14.08
C PRO A 206 3.57 12.36 -14.92
N TYR A 207 3.27 11.65 -16.01
CA TYR A 207 4.26 10.91 -16.78
C TYR A 207 5.43 11.78 -17.29
N PRO A 208 5.21 12.91 -18.00
CA PRO A 208 6.31 13.74 -18.43
C PRO A 208 7.07 14.38 -17.26
N LEU A 209 6.40 14.68 -16.14
CA LEU A 209 7.00 15.30 -14.97
C LEU A 209 7.99 14.37 -14.27
N LEU A 210 7.63 13.11 -14.09
CA LEU A 210 8.49 12.09 -13.47
C LEU A 210 9.65 11.70 -14.37
N ARG A 211 9.45 11.67 -15.69
CA ARG A 211 10.54 11.38 -16.63
C ARG A 211 11.58 12.49 -16.73
N ALA A 212 11.20 13.72 -16.47
CA ALA A 212 12.13 14.85 -16.49
C ALA A 212 12.93 15.01 -15.18
N GLY A 213 12.49 14.40 -14.10
CA GLY A 213 13.09 14.51 -12.76
C GLY A 213 13.96 13.31 -12.33
N GLY A 214 13.99 12.24 -13.14
CA GLY A 214 14.75 11.00 -12.88
C GLY A 214 16.12 10.97 -13.54
#